data_1d844a7249cf7af53bcbadc506ef90ab
#
_entry.id   1d844a7249cf7af53bcbadc506ef90ab
#
_cell.length_a   1.000
_cell.length_b   1.000
_cell.length_c   1.000
_cell.angle_alpha   90.00
_cell.angle_beta   90.00
_cell.angle_gamma   90.00
#
_symmetry.space_group_name_H-M   'P 1'
#
loop_
_entity.id
_entity.type
_entity.pdbx_description
1 polymer ?
#
loop_
_entity_poly.entity_id
_entity_poly.type
_entity_poly.pdbx_seq_one_letter_code
_entity_poly.pdbx_strand_id
1 'polypeptide(L)'
;GLMEDTIIFYYGDHGGVLPRSKGYTYESGLQIPLVVYVPEKWKHLIPFDRGSRSQTFVEFIDLAPTALALAGVNVPTGMDGTPVMGKIVQKSEIQNKNTAFGYADRFDEKYDLVRTLRVGKYKYTRNYQPFNIDALFNFYRYKMLAYKEWLSLYREGKLNDVQSQFFEPKSPEALYNIDQDPHEINDLSNSENHQEILLRMRGQLHERIKEMPDLSFYPEPYLLDNAIVNPTTFGQNNKTAIAELIAIADLNLAPYDLVEGKIKLALQDKNPWKRYWGLIVCSSFGMQAKGLVPQIQKILQTDEVNLVRIRAVEFLMLNKISFDKNILKILLENTSSETEANLILNTISLIKGYQPEIKFNFSKEIFPGEWHDEPNDLVNRRLEYLMN
;
A
#
# COMPACT_ATOMS: atom_id res chain seq x y z
N GLY A 1 19.31 -33.95 19.26
CA GLY A 1 18.91 -35.27 18.89
C GLY A 1 17.77 -35.36 17.87
N LEU A 2 17.08 -34.27 17.44
CA LEU A 2 15.94 -34.37 16.51
C LEU A 2 16.29 -34.01 15.04
N MET A 3 17.53 -33.77 14.73
CA MET A 3 17.97 -33.27 13.41
C MET A 3 17.59 -34.23 12.28
N GLU A 4 17.68 -35.55 12.51
CA GLU A 4 17.36 -36.58 11.52
C GLU A 4 15.82 -36.75 11.30
N ASP A 5 15.01 -36.09 12.13
CA ASP A 5 13.55 -36.20 12.10
C ASP A 5 12.81 -34.89 11.81
N THR A 6 13.55 -33.76 11.76
CA THR A 6 12.94 -32.45 11.72
C THR A 6 13.26 -31.72 10.39
N ILE A 7 12.22 -31.30 9.66
CA ILE A 7 12.35 -30.35 8.55
C ILE A 7 12.38 -28.95 9.17
N ILE A 8 13.36 -28.14 8.77
CA ILE A 8 13.57 -26.79 9.34
C ILE A 8 13.44 -25.75 8.23
N PHE A 9 12.54 -24.78 8.44
CA PHE A 9 12.42 -23.59 7.62
C PHE A 9 13.06 -22.41 8.36
N TYR A 10 14.01 -21.75 7.72
CA TYR A 10 14.64 -20.53 8.23
C TYR A 10 14.39 -19.41 7.24
N TYR A 11 13.74 -18.35 7.66
CA TYR A 11 13.41 -17.20 6.82
C TYR A 11 13.23 -15.94 7.66
N GLY A 12 13.36 -14.76 7.02
CA GLY A 12 12.90 -13.49 7.61
C GLY A 12 11.42 -13.30 7.34
N ASP A 13 10.72 -12.52 8.17
CA ASP A 13 9.33 -12.11 7.95
C ASP A 13 9.22 -10.96 6.94
N HIS A 14 10.24 -10.13 6.83
CA HIS A 14 10.40 -9.02 5.90
C HIS A 14 11.88 -8.59 5.85
N GLY A 15 12.20 -7.59 5.02
CA GLY A 15 13.52 -6.96 5.03
C GLY A 15 13.82 -6.20 6.33
N GLY A 16 15.03 -5.68 6.46
CA GLY A 16 15.48 -4.95 7.66
C GLY A 16 14.68 -3.69 7.94
N VAL A 17 14.79 -3.16 9.16
CA VAL A 17 14.18 -1.87 9.55
C VAL A 17 15.06 -0.72 9.04
N LEU A 18 15.16 -0.62 7.74
CA LEU A 18 15.94 0.38 7.01
C LEU A 18 15.03 1.18 6.09
N PRO A 19 15.48 2.38 5.65
CA PRO A 19 14.77 3.11 4.61
C PRO A 19 14.46 2.24 3.38
N ARG A 20 13.26 2.37 2.82
CA ARG A 20 12.75 1.62 1.67
C ARG A 20 12.65 0.10 1.87
N SER A 21 12.66 -0.40 3.11
CA SER A 21 12.60 -1.84 3.39
C SER A 21 11.31 -2.21 4.15
N LYS A 22 11.35 -2.52 5.44
CA LYS A 22 10.15 -2.93 6.22
C LYS A 22 8.97 -1.98 6.01
N GLY A 23 7.82 -2.55 5.60
CA GLY A 23 6.56 -1.82 5.39
C GLY A 23 6.51 -1.01 4.08
N TYR A 24 7.41 -1.30 3.13
CA TYR A 24 7.36 -0.84 1.75
C TYR A 24 7.36 -2.04 0.81
N THR A 25 6.93 -1.80 -0.43
CA THR A 25 6.86 -2.84 -1.47
C THR A 25 8.14 -2.97 -2.31
N TYR A 26 9.24 -2.33 -1.91
CA TYR A 26 10.53 -2.52 -2.57
C TYR A 26 11.08 -3.93 -2.32
N GLU A 27 11.93 -4.43 -3.23
CA GLU A 27 12.57 -5.75 -3.07
C GLU A 27 13.36 -5.86 -1.77
N SER A 28 13.99 -4.77 -1.32
CA SER A 28 14.65 -4.71 -0.01
C SER A 28 13.72 -5.00 1.18
N GLY A 29 12.41 -4.86 0.99
CA GLY A 29 11.38 -5.20 1.98
C GLY A 29 10.72 -6.55 1.73
N LEU A 30 10.55 -6.94 0.46
CA LEU A 30 9.78 -8.13 0.06
C LEU A 30 10.65 -9.36 -0.20
N GLN A 31 11.84 -9.19 -0.78
CA GLN A 31 12.73 -10.33 -1.06
C GLN A 31 13.53 -10.69 0.20
N ILE A 32 13.17 -11.79 0.79
CA ILE A 32 13.77 -12.31 2.02
C ILE A 32 14.50 -13.64 1.78
N PRO A 33 15.50 -13.99 2.60
CA PRO A 33 16.09 -15.32 2.55
C PRO A 33 15.09 -16.38 3.00
N LEU A 34 15.07 -17.50 2.28
CA LEU A 34 14.39 -18.72 2.69
C LEU A 34 15.37 -19.89 2.56
N VAL A 35 15.70 -20.54 3.67
CA VAL A 35 16.54 -21.74 3.70
C VAL A 35 15.73 -22.89 4.29
N VAL A 36 15.73 -24.02 3.60
CA VAL A 36 15.02 -25.21 4.07
C VAL A 36 16.01 -26.35 4.24
N TYR A 37 16.08 -26.88 5.47
CA TYR A 37 16.79 -28.12 5.76
C TYR A 37 15.81 -29.28 5.77
N VAL A 38 16.13 -30.33 5.00
CA VAL A 38 15.35 -31.58 4.95
C VAL A 38 16.27 -32.74 5.24
N PRO A 39 15.96 -33.59 6.27
CA PRO A 39 16.73 -34.80 6.58
C PRO A 39 16.79 -35.77 5.40
N GLU A 40 17.83 -36.62 5.35
CA GLU A 40 18.05 -37.56 4.24
C GLU A 40 16.84 -38.46 3.99
N LYS A 41 16.17 -38.94 5.07
CA LYS A 41 14.99 -39.81 4.96
C LYS A 41 13.79 -39.15 4.28
N TRP A 42 13.70 -37.82 4.29
CA TRP A 42 12.60 -37.03 3.69
C TRP A 42 12.98 -36.36 2.35
N LYS A 43 14.20 -36.61 1.83
CA LYS A 43 14.67 -35.99 0.58
C LYS A 43 13.75 -36.21 -0.62
N HIS A 44 13.00 -37.31 -0.63
CA HIS A 44 12.03 -37.63 -1.67
C HIS A 44 10.81 -36.69 -1.72
N LEU A 45 10.63 -35.82 -0.70
CA LEU A 45 9.56 -34.82 -0.62
C LEU A 45 9.96 -33.47 -1.22
N ILE A 46 11.24 -33.30 -1.62
CA ILE A 46 11.71 -32.03 -2.18
C ILE A 46 12.03 -32.14 -3.65
N PRO A 47 11.57 -31.20 -4.49
CA PRO A 47 11.85 -31.22 -5.93
C PRO A 47 13.24 -30.63 -6.27
N PHE A 48 14.04 -30.28 -5.30
CA PHE A 48 15.34 -29.62 -5.45
C PHE A 48 16.49 -30.53 -5.02
N ASP A 49 17.66 -30.32 -5.62
CA ASP A 49 18.88 -31.01 -5.19
C ASP A 49 19.40 -30.41 -3.88
N ARG A 50 19.96 -31.27 -3.02
CA ARG A 50 20.52 -30.86 -1.74
C ARG A 50 21.70 -29.89 -1.94
N GLY A 51 21.72 -28.80 -1.16
CA GLY A 51 22.72 -27.74 -1.26
C GLY A 51 22.58 -26.84 -2.48
N SER A 52 21.51 -27.01 -3.28
CA SER A 52 21.23 -26.13 -4.42
C SER A 52 20.59 -24.81 -3.99
N ARG A 53 20.63 -23.84 -4.90
CA ARG A 53 19.84 -22.60 -4.81
C ARG A 53 18.78 -22.64 -5.91
N SER A 54 17.56 -22.25 -5.56
CA SER A 54 16.43 -22.13 -6.50
C SER A 54 16.11 -20.67 -6.77
N GLN A 55 15.69 -20.38 -8.00
CA GLN A 55 15.10 -19.10 -8.42
C GLN A 55 13.57 -19.11 -8.38
N THR A 56 12.98 -20.18 -7.87
CA THR A 56 11.52 -20.31 -7.69
C THR A 56 11.02 -19.24 -6.73
N PHE A 57 9.95 -18.56 -7.10
CA PHE A 57 9.31 -17.61 -6.22
C PHE A 57 8.45 -18.35 -5.20
N VAL A 58 8.68 -18.07 -3.92
CA VAL A 58 7.93 -18.60 -2.79
C VAL A 58 7.36 -17.45 -2.00
N GLU A 59 6.06 -17.42 -1.85
CA GLU A 59 5.35 -16.42 -1.05
C GLU A 59 4.93 -17.04 0.29
N PHE A 60 4.67 -16.23 1.32
CA PHE A 60 4.22 -16.76 2.62
C PHE A 60 2.92 -17.55 2.55
N ILE A 61 2.03 -17.20 1.62
CA ILE A 61 0.80 -17.97 1.37
C ILE A 61 1.06 -19.42 0.95
N ASP A 62 2.27 -19.72 0.43
CA ASP A 62 2.68 -21.07 0.01
C ASP A 62 3.14 -21.93 1.19
N LEU A 63 3.48 -21.36 2.34
CA LEU A 63 4.06 -22.11 3.46
C LEU A 63 3.05 -23.07 4.11
N ALA A 64 1.80 -22.61 4.31
CA ALA A 64 0.76 -23.44 4.88
C ALA A 64 0.39 -24.66 3.99
N PRO A 65 0.10 -24.50 2.68
CA PRO A 65 -0.14 -25.63 1.79
C PRO A 65 1.11 -26.52 1.63
N THR A 66 2.33 -25.96 1.71
CA THR A 66 3.57 -26.75 1.72
C THR A 66 3.68 -27.64 2.96
N ALA A 67 3.37 -27.09 4.14
CA ALA A 67 3.37 -27.88 5.38
C ALA A 67 2.37 -29.05 5.31
N LEU A 68 1.16 -28.81 4.80
CA LEU A 68 0.15 -29.85 4.59
C LEU A 68 0.64 -30.94 3.60
N ALA A 69 1.20 -30.52 2.47
CA ALA A 69 1.71 -31.46 1.46
C ALA A 69 2.90 -32.28 1.99
N LEU A 70 3.79 -31.72 2.80
CA LEU A 70 4.87 -32.41 3.48
C LEU A 70 4.34 -33.44 4.49
N ALA A 71 3.25 -33.11 5.19
CA ALA A 71 2.58 -34.00 6.12
C ALA A 71 1.73 -35.08 5.40
N GLY A 72 1.62 -35.08 4.11
CA GLY A 72 0.78 -35.98 3.33
C GLY A 72 -0.72 -35.69 3.42
N VAL A 73 -1.09 -34.48 3.85
CA VAL A 73 -2.47 -33.99 3.92
C VAL A 73 -2.85 -33.25 2.64
N ASN A 74 -4.06 -33.48 2.17
CA ASN A 74 -4.57 -32.75 1.00
C ASN A 74 -4.71 -31.26 1.32
N VAL A 75 -4.25 -30.42 0.40
CA VAL A 75 -4.42 -28.97 0.49
C VAL A 75 -5.88 -28.62 0.20
N PRO A 76 -6.58 -27.91 1.11
CA PRO A 76 -7.95 -27.46 0.87
C PRO A 76 -8.05 -26.54 -0.35
N THR A 77 -9.13 -26.68 -1.11
CA THR A 77 -9.36 -25.86 -2.34
C THR A 77 -9.54 -24.36 -2.08
N GLY A 78 -9.77 -23.95 -0.83
CA GLY A 78 -9.91 -22.54 -0.43
C GLY A 78 -8.60 -21.88 -0.03
N MET A 79 -7.44 -22.54 -0.17
CA MET A 79 -6.13 -21.92 0.06
C MET A 79 -5.64 -21.21 -1.18
N ASP A 80 -5.20 -19.96 -1.04
CA ASP A 80 -4.69 -19.13 -2.16
C ASP A 80 -3.26 -19.51 -2.58
N GLY A 81 -2.46 -20.08 -1.68
CA GLY A 81 -1.10 -20.52 -1.95
C GLY A 81 -1.03 -21.91 -2.59
N THR A 82 0.14 -22.23 -3.14
CA THR A 82 0.44 -23.53 -3.76
C THR A 82 1.63 -24.18 -3.07
N PRO A 83 1.60 -25.52 -2.80
CA PRO A 83 2.72 -26.17 -2.16
C PRO A 83 3.95 -26.17 -3.06
N VAL A 84 5.12 -25.89 -2.48
CA VAL A 84 6.42 -25.89 -3.20
C VAL A 84 7.27 -27.12 -2.86
N MET A 85 6.84 -27.93 -1.90
CA MET A 85 7.43 -29.20 -1.52
C MET A 85 6.34 -30.17 -1.08
N GLY A 86 6.60 -31.47 -1.18
CA GLY A 86 5.68 -32.53 -0.82
C GLY A 86 5.61 -33.61 -1.91
N LYS A 87 5.02 -34.76 -1.59
CA LYS A 87 4.99 -35.93 -2.46
C LYS A 87 4.32 -35.69 -3.82
N ILE A 88 3.35 -34.77 -3.88
CA ILE A 88 2.55 -34.49 -5.09
C ILE A 88 3.16 -33.38 -5.95
N VAL A 89 4.19 -32.69 -5.45
CA VAL A 89 4.76 -31.50 -6.09
C VAL A 89 5.74 -31.91 -7.19
N GLN A 90 5.48 -31.47 -8.43
CA GLN A 90 6.34 -31.73 -9.56
C GLN A 90 7.37 -30.61 -9.74
N LYS A 91 8.65 -31.00 -10.02
CA LYS A 91 9.74 -30.03 -10.25
C LYS A 91 9.43 -29.05 -11.37
N SER A 92 8.78 -29.48 -12.45
CA SER A 92 8.39 -28.66 -13.59
C SER A 92 7.38 -27.55 -13.23
N GLU A 93 6.44 -27.85 -12.33
CA GLU A 93 5.44 -26.87 -11.88
C GLU A 93 6.10 -25.77 -11.07
N ILE A 94 7.04 -26.12 -10.21
CA ILE A 94 7.73 -25.19 -9.34
C ILE A 94 8.73 -24.32 -10.11
N GLN A 95 9.46 -24.90 -11.05
CA GLN A 95 10.43 -24.14 -11.86
C GLN A 95 9.79 -23.01 -12.67
N ASN A 96 8.51 -23.13 -13.00
CA ASN A 96 7.74 -22.10 -13.71
C ASN A 96 7.10 -21.05 -12.78
N LYS A 97 7.16 -21.25 -11.46
CA LYS A 97 6.62 -20.30 -10.48
C LYS A 97 7.54 -19.10 -10.35
N ASN A 98 7.27 -18.06 -11.14
CA ASN A 98 8.08 -16.86 -11.26
C ASN A 98 7.28 -15.57 -11.05
N THR A 99 6.09 -15.67 -10.43
CA THR A 99 5.21 -14.55 -10.15
C THR A 99 5.03 -14.40 -8.64
N ALA A 100 5.12 -13.17 -8.15
CA ALA A 100 4.86 -12.81 -6.76
C ALA A 100 4.05 -11.52 -6.69
N PHE A 101 3.12 -11.46 -5.73
CA PHE A 101 2.28 -10.31 -5.47
C PHE A 101 2.69 -9.65 -4.16
N GLY A 102 2.80 -8.31 -4.17
CA GLY A 102 3.13 -7.53 -2.97
C GLY A 102 2.14 -6.39 -2.76
N TYR A 103 1.96 -5.99 -1.51
CA TYR A 103 1.07 -4.89 -1.14
C TYR A 103 1.60 -4.12 0.07
N ALA A 104 1.23 -2.85 0.16
CA ALA A 104 1.38 -2.03 1.35
C ALA A 104 0.15 -1.13 1.49
N ASP A 105 -0.46 -1.19 2.67
CA ASP A 105 -1.63 -0.39 3.05
C ASP A 105 -1.29 0.46 4.26
N ARG A 106 -1.67 0.03 5.46
CA ARG A 106 -1.37 0.71 6.72
C ARG A 106 -0.10 0.12 7.37
N PHE A 107 0.76 1.01 7.84
CA PHE A 107 1.88 0.65 8.72
C PHE A 107 1.82 1.57 9.95
N ASP A 108 1.39 1.02 11.08
CA ASP A 108 1.01 1.77 12.29
C ASP A 108 0.02 2.89 11.94
N GLU A 109 0.38 4.15 12.23
CA GLU A 109 -0.44 5.32 11.93
C GLU A 109 -0.34 5.82 10.48
N LYS A 110 0.59 5.28 9.66
CA LYS A 110 0.75 5.70 8.26
C LYS A 110 -0.15 4.87 7.34
N TYR A 111 -0.98 5.55 6.54
CA TYR A 111 -1.74 4.95 5.44
C TYR A 111 -1.08 5.19 4.09
N ASP A 112 -1.16 4.19 3.24
CA ASP A 112 -0.83 4.24 1.82
C ASP A 112 -1.75 3.25 1.08
N LEU A 113 -1.64 3.11 -0.23
CA LEU A 113 -2.21 2.02 -1.00
C LEU A 113 -1.33 1.72 -2.19
N VAL A 114 -0.53 0.67 -2.07
CA VAL A 114 0.41 0.23 -3.10
C VAL A 114 0.20 -1.25 -3.38
N ARG A 115 0.20 -1.61 -4.65
CA ARG A 115 0.16 -3.01 -5.11
C ARG A 115 1.31 -3.24 -6.08
N THR A 116 1.96 -4.40 -5.98
CA THR A 116 3.02 -4.77 -6.89
C THR A 116 2.82 -6.17 -7.44
N LEU A 117 3.28 -6.36 -8.66
CA LEU A 117 3.36 -7.66 -9.30
C LEU A 117 4.78 -7.83 -9.83
N ARG A 118 5.47 -8.88 -9.40
CA ARG A 118 6.75 -9.28 -9.96
C ARG A 118 6.55 -10.51 -10.86
N VAL A 119 7.06 -10.44 -12.09
CA VAL A 119 7.05 -11.56 -13.04
C VAL A 119 8.48 -11.73 -13.57
N GLY A 120 9.16 -12.78 -13.14
CA GLY A 120 10.56 -12.99 -13.44
C GLY A 120 11.42 -11.80 -13.00
N LYS A 121 12.11 -11.19 -13.96
CA LYS A 121 12.98 -10.02 -13.69
C LYS A 121 12.26 -8.68 -13.65
N TYR A 122 11.00 -8.59 -14.09
CA TYR A 122 10.26 -7.34 -14.10
C TYR A 122 9.35 -7.23 -12.89
N LYS A 123 9.27 -6.03 -12.34
CA LYS A 123 8.36 -5.67 -11.26
C LYS A 123 7.57 -4.43 -11.66
N TYR A 124 6.26 -4.58 -11.64
CA TYR A 124 5.29 -3.49 -11.83
C TYR A 124 4.76 -3.05 -10.47
N THR A 125 4.74 -1.74 -10.24
CA THR A 125 4.21 -1.11 -9.02
C THR A 125 3.08 -0.16 -9.39
N ARG A 126 1.95 -0.27 -8.69
CA ARG A 126 0.81 0.63 -8.78
C ARG A 126 0.66 1.43 -7.49
N ASN A 127 0.80 2.74 -7.57
CA ASN A 127 0.62 3.69 -6.48
C ASN A 127 -0.75 4.36 -6.62
N TYR A 128 -1.72 3.96 -5.80
CA TYR A 128 -3.09 4.49 -5.88
C TYR A 128 -3.22 5.90 -5.31
N GLN A 129 -2.28 6.29 -4.43
CA GLN A 129 -2.18 7.63 -3.85
C GLN A 129 -0.76 8.18 -4.10
N PRO A 130 -0.41 8.54 -5.36
CA PRO A 130 0.97 8.88 -5.72
C PRO A 130 1.51 10.13 -5.01
N PHE A 131 0.64 11.00 -4.51
CA PHE A 131 1.00 12.15 -3.68
C PHE A 131 1.43 11.75 -2.25
N ASN A 132 1.16 10.53 -1.79
CA ASN A 132 1.72 10.01 -0.55
C ASN A 132 3.20 9.72 -0.74
N ILE A 133 4.06 10.54 -0.13
CA ILE A 133 5.51 10.33 -0.15
C ILE A 133 5.90 9.14 0.73
N ASP A 134 6.96 8.44 0.36
CA ASP A 134 7.47 7.34 1.16
C ASP A 134 7.95 7.81 2.53
N ALA A 135 8.52 9.02 2.58
CA ALA A 135 8.96 9.70 3.79
C ALA A 135 7.83 10.20 4.71
N LEU A 136 6.54 10.01 4.38
CA LEU A 136 5.45 10.41 5.26
C LEU A 136 5.72 9.94 6.69
N PHE A 137 5.63 10.86 7.64
CA PHE A 137 6.00 10.61 9.03
C PHE A 137 5.31 9.34 9.57
N ASN A 138 6.13 8.49 10.16
CA ASN A 138 5.72 7.33 10.92
C ASN A 138 6.61 7.23 12.17
N PHE A 139 5.99 7.20 13.33
CA PHE A 139 6.69 7.24 14.62
C PHE A 139 7.74 6.13 14.75
N TYR A 140 7.40 4.90 14.37
CA TYR A 140 8.30 3.76 14.45
C TYR A 140 9.56 3.96 13.59
N ARG A 141 9.40 4.41 12.33
CA ARG A 141 10.51 4.64 11.40
C ARG A 141 11.39 5.78 11.84
N TYR A 142 10.79 6.91 12.23
CA TYR A 142 11.53 8.10 12.65
C TYR A 142 12.18 8.00 14.05
N LYS A 143 12.03 6.88 14.77
CA LYS A 143 12.92 6.51 15.88
C LYS A 143 14.34 6.18 15.38
N MET A 144 14.50 5.70 14.15
CA MET A 144 15.78 5.32 13.56
C MET A 144 16.58 6.56 13.17
N LEU A 145 17.87 6.60 13.54
CA LEU A 145 18.77 7.71 13.21
C LEU A 145 18.86 7.93 11.69
N ALA A 146 18.92 6.87 10.91
CA ALA A 146 18.99 6.94 9.44
C ALA A 146 17.84 7.73 8.80
N TYR A 147 16.60 7.56 9.28
CA TYR A 147 15.46 8.33 8.75
C TYR A 147 15.55 9.81 9.14
N LYS A 148 15.99 10.11 10.36
CA LYS A 148 16.15 11.51 10.84
C LYS A 148 17.24 12.23 10.09
N GLU A 149 18.40 11.59 9.92
CA GLU A 149 19.52 12.15 9.18
C GLU A 149 19.16 12.37 7.72
N TRP A 150 18.51 11.39 7.06
CA TRP A 150 18.10 11.51 5.67
C TRP A 150 17.11 12.66 5.46
N LEU A 151 16.13 12.82 6.36
CA LEU A 151 15.19 13.96 6.33
C LEU A 151 15.92 15.30 6.53
N SER A 152 16.92 15.38 7.45
CA SER A 152 17.71 16.58 7.64
C SER A 152 18.47 16.96 6.38
N LEU A 153 19.17 16.01 5.77
CA LEU A 153 19.91 16.21 4.52
C LEU A 153 19.01 16.62 3.36
N TYR A 154 17.79 16.06 3.28
CA TYR A 154 16.79 16.47 2.30
C TYR A 154 16.41 17.95 2.48
N ARG A 155 16.09 18.36 3.72
CA ARG A 155 15.70 19.76 4.03
C ARG A 155 16.83 20.75 3.80
N GLU A 156 18.07 20.30 3.92
CA GLU A 156 19.29 21.10 3.68
C GLU A 156 19.68 21.13 2.20
N GLY A 157 18.94 20.44 1.30
CA GLY A 157 19.25 20.37 -0.14
C GLY A 157 20.57 19.64 -0.44
N LYS A 158 20.98 18.70 0.43
CA LYS A 158 22.26 17.96 0.32
C LYS A 158 22.12 16.59 -0.34
N LEU A 159 20.93 16.19 -0.73
CA LEU A 159 20.69 14.93 -1.40
C LEU A 159 20.77 15.09 -2.93
N ASN A 160 21.24 14.05 -3.61
CA ASN A 160 21.08 13.96 -5.07
C ASN A 160 19.65 13.54 -5.45
N ASP A 161 19.32 13.57 -6.75
CA ASP A 161 17.99 13.29 -7.26
C ASP A 161 17.47 11.89 -6.84
N VAL A 162 18.33 10.87 -6.89
CA VAL A 162 17.97 9.50 -6.49
C VAL A 162 17.65 9.42 -4.99
N GLN A 163 18.45 10.06 -4.17
CA GLN A 163 18.24 10.09 -2.73
C GLN A 163 17.00 10.89 -2.34
N SER A 164 16.63 11.90 -3.14
CA SER A 164 15.49 12.77 -2.90
C SER A 164 14.15 12.10 -3.25
N GLN A 165 14.13 11.09 -4.13
CA GLN A 165 12.91 10.40 -4.57
C GLN A 165 12.02 9.91 -3.42
N PHE A 166 12.62 9.55 -2.28
CA PHE A 166 11.90 9.08 -1.10
C PHE A 166 10.99 10.15 -0.48
N PHE A 167 11.32 11.42 -0.69
CA PHE A 167 10.62 12.60 -0.16
C PHE A 167 9.70 13.26 -1.20
N GLU A 168 9.69 12.76 -2.42
CA GLU A 168 8.93 13.33 -3.53
C GLU A 168 7.67 12.50 -3.84
N PRO A 169 6.67 13.10 -4.52
CA PRO A 169 5.54 12.36 -5.05
C PRO A 169 5.99 11.22 -5.96
N LYS A 170 5.28 10.11 -5.89
CA LYS A 170 5.52 8.92 -6.73
C LYS A 170 4.79 9.06 -8.07
N SER A 171 5.25 8.32 -9.09
CA SER A 171 4.43 8.08 -10.28
C SER A 171 3.22 7.22 -9.93
N PRO A 172 2.05 7.37 -10.61
CA PRO A 172 0.91 6.49 -10.42
C PRO A 172 1.25 5.01 -10.64
N GLU A 173 2.16 4.73 -11.54
CA GLU A 173 2.71 3.41 -11.80
C GLU A 173 4.20 3.48 -12.09
N ALA A 174 4.90 2.38 -11.87
CA ALA A 174 6.32 2.24 -12.16
C ALA A 174 6.63 0.80 -12.63
N LEU A 175 7.67 0.67 -13.43
CA LEU A 175 8.18 -0.62 -13.93
C LEU A 175 9.69 -0.68 -13.72
N TYR A 176 10.18 -1.77 -13.15
CA TYR A 176 11.61 -1.97 -12.89
C TYR A 176 12.10 -3.31 -13.45
N ASN A 177 13.35 -3.33 -13.90
CA ASN A 177 14.08 -4.57 -14.20
C ASN A 177 14.99 -4.91 -13.00
N ILE A 178 14.53 -5.75 -12.11
CA ILE A 178 15.16 -6.04 -10.82
C ILE A 178 16.55 -6.68 -10.97
N ASP A 179 16.82 -7.40 -12.07
CA ASP A 179 18.15 -7.99 -12.32
C ASP A 179 19.21 -6.93 -12.63
N GLN A 180 18.80 -5.82 -13.26
CA GLN A 180 19.67 -4.71 -13.62
C GLN A 180 19.61 -3.56 -12.61
N ASP A 181 18.47 -3.41 -11.93
CA ASP A 181 18.17 -2.36 -10.98
C ASP A 181 17.54 -2.95 -9.70
N PRO A 182 18.32 -3.64 -8.87
CA PRO A 182 17.85 -4.26 -7.63
C PRO A 182 17.39 -3.24 -6.58
N HIS A 183 17.68 -1.96 -6.79
CA HIS A 183 17.30 -0.88 -5.89
C HIS A 183 16.08 -0.10 -6.36
N GLU A 184 15.50 -0.44 -7.51
CA GLU A 184 14.28 0.22 -8.05
C GLU A 184 14.44 1.74 -8.13
N ILE A 185 15.51 2.18 -8.81
CA ILE A 185 15.87 3.59 -8.98
C ILE A 185 15.45 4.09 -10.36
N ASN A 186 15.53 3.22 -11.39
CA ASN A 186 15.31 3.56 -12.78
C ASN A 186 13.93 3.07 -13.24
N ASP A 187 12.94 3.95 -13.17
CA ASP A 187 11.58 3.66 -13.61
C ASP A 187 11.51 3.57 -15.15
N LEU A 188 11.11 2.41 -15.65
CA LEU A 188 10.96 2.09 -17.08
C LEU A 188 9.53 2.33 -17.60
N SER A 189 8.61 2.84 -16.78
CA SER A 189 7.19 3.02 -17.16
C SER A 189 7.00 3.94 -18.37
N ASN A 190 7.91 4.90 -18.56
CA ASN A 190 7.90 5.82 -19.71
C ASN A 190 8.81 5.36 -20.87
N SER A 191 9.43 4.19 -20.79
CA SER A 191 10.32 3.68 -21.82
C SER A 191 9.52 3.05 -22.96
N GLU A 192 9.66 3.56 -24.18
CA GLU A 192 9.00 2.99 -25.38
C GLU A 192 9.28 1.50 -25.57
N ASN A 193 10.52 1.07 -25.29
CA ASN A 193 10.92 -0.33 -25.41
C ASN A 193 10.27 -1.27 -24.38
N HIS A 194 9.63 -0.72 -23.34
CA HIS A 194 9.05 -1.49 -22.25
C HIS A 194 7.52 -1.37 -22.16
N GLN A 195 6.88 -0.65 -23.09
CA GLN A 195 5.44 -0.39 -23.04
C GLN A 195 4.60 -1.67 -23.11
N GLU A 196 4.99 -2.64 -23.93
CA GLU A 196 4.29 -3.92 -24.01
C GLU A 196 4.32 -4.66 -22.65
N ILE A 197 5.48 -4.67 -22.01
CA ILE A 197 5.66 -5.29 -20.69
C ILE A 197 4.83 -4.57 -19.64
N LEU A 198 4.88 -3.23 -19.62
CA LEU A 198 4.11 -2.39 -18.71
C LEU A 198 2.60 -2.69 -18.82
N LEU A 199 2.05 -2.64 -20.04
CA LEU A 199 0.62 -2.85 -20.26
C LEU A 199 0.18 -4.28 -19.89
N ARG A 200 1.00 -5.28 -20.19
CA ARG A 200 0.74 -6.66 -19.80
C ARG A 200 0.71 -6.81 -18.28
N MET A 201 1.71 -6.30 -17.56
CA MET A 201 1.80 -6.44 -16.12
C MET A 201 0.73 -5.61 -15.39
N ARG A 202 0.40 -4.43 -15.91
CA ARG A 202 -0.75 -3.63 -15.45
C ARG A 202 -2.04 -4.44 -15.55
N GLY A 203 -2.30 -5.06 -16.70
CA GLY A 203 -3.47 -5.90 -16.89
C GLY A 203 -3.51 -7.10 -15.94
N GLN A 204 -2.39 -7.81 -15.76
CA GLN A 204 -2.28 -8.94 -14.83
C GLN A 204 -2.55 -8.53 -13.37
N LEU A 205 -1.98 -7.40 -12.91
CA LEU A 205 -2.26 -6.90 -11.57
C LEU A 205 -3.73 -6.50 -11.42
N HIS A 206 -4.27 -5.76 -12.39
CA HIS A 206 -5.67 -5.30 -12.38
C HIS A 206 -6.65 -6.49 -12.28
N GLU A 207 -6.47 -7.53 -13.09
CA GLU A 207 -7.32 -8.73 -12.99
C GLU A 207 -7.18 -9.44 -11.64
N ARG A 208 -5.95 -9.58 -11.11
CA ARG A 208 -5.74 -10.19 -9.80
C ARG A 208 -6.50 -9.47 -8.68
N ILE A 209 -6.41 -8.14 -8.60
CA ILE A 209 -7.09 -7.39 -7.52
C ILE A 209 -8.62 -7.38 -7.68
N LYS A 210 -9.14 -7.54 -8.88
CA LYS A 210 -10.57 -7.70 -9.16
C LYS A 210 -11.08 -9.11 -8.82
N GLU A 211 -10.33 -10.14 -9.19
CA GLU A 211 -10.69 -11.52 -8.89
C GLU A 211 -10.70 -11.81 -7.40
N MET A 212 -9.74 -11.27 -6.69
CA MET A 212 -9.50 -11.41 -5.25
C MET A 212 -10.32 -10.40 -4.41
N PRO A 213 -11.31 -9.71 -4.89
CA PRO A 213 -11.93 -8.44 -4.47
C PRO A 213 -11.15 -7.71 -3.38
N ASP A 214 -10.21 -6.86 -3.77
CA ASP A 214 -9.31 -6.15 -2.85
C ASP A 214 -10.08 -5.16 -1.96
N LEU A 215 -10.21 -5.49 -0.69
CA LEU A 215 -11.02 -4.71 0.26
C LEU A 215 -10.43 -3.33 0.57
N SER A 216 -9.13 -3.12 0.35
CA SER A 216 -8.46 -1.85 0.66
C SER A 216 -8.91 -0.67 -0.21
N PHE A 217 -9.76 -0.91 -1.20
CA PHE A 217 -10.47 0.16 -1.91
C PHE A 217 -11.61 0.79 -1.08
N TYR A 218 -12.00 0.16 0.03
CA TYR A 218 -12.79 0.81 1.08
C TYR A 218 -11.86 1.34 2.18
N PRO A 219 -12.18 2.50 2.80
CA PRO A 219 -11.43 2.97 3.95
C PRO A 219 -11.53 2.00 5.14
N GLU A 220 -10.46 1.88 5.92
CA GLU A 220 -10.40 0.94 7.04
C GLU A 220 -11.56 1.10 8.05
N PRO A 221 -12.00 2.31 8.47
CA PRO A 221 -13.15 2.42 9.38
C PRO A 221 -14.41 1.74 8.82
N TYR A 222 -14.68 1.91 7.54
CA TYR A 222 -15.82 1.25 6.90
C TYR A 222 -15.69 -0.27 6.89
N LEU A 223 -14.47 -0.80 6.70
CA LEU A 223 -14.23 -2.25 6.75
C LEU A 223 -14.40 -2.82 8.14
N LEU A 224 -13.99 -2.11 9.19
CA LEU A 224 -14.19 -2.54 10.58
C LEU A 224 -15.66 -2.67 10.92
N ASP A 225 -16.51 -1.76 10.44
CA ASP A 225 -17.94 -1.80 10.70
C ASP A 225 -18.69 -2.84 9.86
N ASN A 226 -18.22 -3.15 8.64
CA ASN A 226 -19.01 -3.90 7.65
C ASN A 226 -18.39 -5.24 7.22
N ALA A 227 -17.08 -5.42 7.34
CA ALA A 227 -16.36 -6.56 6.76
C ALA A 227 -15.64 -7.43 7.80
N ILE A 228 -15.32 -6.92 9.00
CA ILE A 228 -14.42 -7.58 9.96
C ILE A 228 -14.92 -8.98 10.39
N VAL A 229 -16.23 -9.21 10.45
CA VAL A 229 -16.81 -10.49 10.86
C VAL A 229 -16.51 -11.59 9.84
N ASN A 230 -16.57 -11.28 8.55
CA ASN A 230 -16.25 -12.23 7.47
C ASN A 230 -15.79 -11.45 6.22
N PRO A 231 -14.50 -11.08 6.17
CA PRO A 231 -13.93 -10.28 5.05
C PRO A 231 -14.09 -10.96 3.70
N THR A 232 -13.94 -12.28 3.64
CA THR A 232 -14.06 -13.05 2.39
C THR A 232 -15.47 -12.95 1.83
N THR A 233 -16.49 -13.22 2.65
CA THR A 233 -17.91 -13.11 2.22
C THR A 233 -18.25 -11.68 1.84
N PHE A 234 -17.80 -10.69 2.61
CA PHE A 234 -17.99 -9.27 2.28
C PHE A 234 -17.40 -8.95 0.91
N GLY A 235 -16.16 -9.33 0.65
CA GLY A 235 -15.49 -9.11 -0.63
C GLY A 235 -16.24 -9.73 -1.80
N GLN A 236 -16.66 -10.99 -1.68
CA GLN A 236 -17.42 -11.67 -2.73
C GLN A 236 -18.77 -11.00 -3.01
N ASN A 237 -19.51 -10.59 -1.98
CA ASN A 237 -20.79 -9.90 -2.11
C ASN A 237 -20.65 -8.49 -2.72
N ASN A 238 -19.50 -7.84 -2.54
CA ASN A 238 -19.22 -6.49 -3.00
C ASN A 238 -18.28 -6.45 -4.22
N LYS A 239 -17.99 -7.57 -4.86
CA LYS A 239 -17.02 -7.69 -5.96
C LYS A 239 -17.25 -6.66 -7.07
N THR A 240 -18.49 -6.45 -7.50
CA THR A 240 -18.83 -5.47 -8.52
C THR A 240 -18.57 -4.03 -8.04
N ALA A 241 -18.98 -3.70 -6.83
CA ALA A 241 -18.76 -2.37 -6.26
C ALA A 241 -17.26 -2.07 -6.11
N ILE A 242 -16.47 -3.04 -5.64
CA ILE A 242 -15.01 -2.93 -5.54
C ILE A 242 -14.39 -2.69 -6.93
N ALA A 243 -14.83 -3.44 -7.95
CA ALA A 243 -14.35 -3.24 -9.32
C ALA A 243 -14.67 -1.83 -9.86
N GLU A 244 -15.80 -1.24 -9.48
CA GLU A 244 -16.12 0.15 -9.83
C GLU A 244 -15.21 1.15 -9.12
N LEU A 245 -14.83 0.92 -7.86
CA LEU A 245 -13.87 1.75 -7.13
C LEU A 245 -12.47 1.67 -7.76
N ILE A 246 -12.02 0.46 -8.12
CA ILE A 246 -10.77 0.24 -8.85
C ILE A 246 -10.78 1.00 -10.18
N ALA A 247 -11.87 0.93 -10.94
CA ALA A 247 -12.00 1.64 -12.21
C ALA A 247 -11.90 3.18 -12.07
N ILE A 248 -12.41 3.74 -10.96
CA ILE A 248 -12.24 5.16 -10.66
C ILE A 248 -10.80 5.46 -10.28
N ALA A 249 -10.22 4.64 -9.40
CA ALA A 249 -8.83 4.82 -8.96
C ALA A 249 -7.83 4.76 -10.13
N ASP A 250 -8.11 3.95 -11.16
CA ASP A 250 -7.27 3.81 -12.34
C ASP A 250 -7.42 4.96 -13.37
N LEU A 251 -8.32 5.91 -13.15
CA LEU A 251 -8.43 7.08 -14.04
C LEU A 251 -7.13 7.88 -14.10
N ASN A 252 -6.31 7.87 -13.04
CA ASN A 252 -5.02 8.58 -13.04
C ASN A 252 -3.91 7.90 -13.87
N LEU A 253 -4.19 6.77 -14.53
CA LEU A 253 -3.30 6.13 -15.51
C LEU A 253 -3.48 6.69 -16.93
N ALA A 254 -4.48 7.52 -17.14
CA ALA A 254 -4.75 8.14 -18.44
C ALA A 254 -4.56 9.67 -18.36
N PRO A 255 -4.34 10.37 -19.49
CA PRO A 255 -4.31 11.83 -19.53
C PRO A 255 -5.60 12.45 -18.97
N TYR A 256 -5.45 13.55 -18.21
CA TYR A 256 -6.57 14.21 -17.53
C TYR A 256 -7.75 14.54 -18.46
N ASP A 257 -7.45 15.10 -19.64
CA ASP A 257 -8.47 15.54 -20.61
C ASP A 257 -9.38 14.38 -21.08
N LEU A 258 -8.87 13.14 -21.08
CA LEU A 258 -9.64 11.96 -21.47
C LEU A 258 -10.54 11.43 -20.35
N VAL A 259 -10.28 11.82 -19.10
CA VAL A 259 -10.94 11.24 -17.92
C VAL A 259 -11.70 12.27 -17.07
N GLU A 260 -11.56 13.56 -17.32
CA GLU A 260 -12.22 14.63 -16.56
C GLU A 260 -13.74 14.40 -16.41
N GLY A 261 -14.42 14.01 -17.48
CA GLY A 261 -15.85 13.71 -17.43
C GLY A 261 -16.20 12.55 -16.48
N LYS A 262 -15.37 11.51 -16.44
CA LYS A 262 -15.56 10.37 -15.52
C LYS A 262 -15.28 10.77 -14.07
N ILE A 263 -14.28 11.61 -13.84
CA ILE A 263 -13.99 12.16 -12.51
C ILE A 263 -15.19 13.00 -12.01
N LYS A 264 -15.75 13.88 -12.85
CA LYS A 264 -16.95 14.66 -12.54
C LYS A 264 -18.13 13.79 -12.12
N LEU A 265 -18.36 12.68 -12.83
CA LEU A 265 -19.41 11.71 -12.51
C LEU A 265 -19.13 11.03 -11.16
N ALA A 266 -17.91 10.61 -10.91
CA ALA A 266 -17.50 9.99 -9.64
C ALA A 266 -17.75 10.94 -8.45
N LEU A 267 -17.41 12.23 -8.60
CA LEU A 267 -17.62 13.26 -7.56
C LEU A 267 -19.12 13.56 -7.29
N GLN A 268 -20.04 13.15 -8.17
CA GLN A 268 -21.49 13.35 -8.04
C GLN A 268 -22.24 12.07 -7.66
N ASP A 269 -21.53 10.94 -7.56
CA ASP A 269 -22.16 9.66 -7.30
C ASP A 269 -22.78 9.61 -5.90
N LYS A 270 -23.87 8.88 -5.77
CA LYS A 270 -24.54 8.66 -4.48
C LYS A 270 -23.70 7.83 -3.52
N ASN A 271 -22.84 6.94 -4.05
CA ASN A 271 -21.92 6.14 -3.26
C ASN A 271 -20.75 7.03 -2.77
N PRO A 272 -20.59 7.21 -1.45
CA PRO A 272 -19.54 8.05 -0.90
C PRO A 272 -18.12 7.56 -1.27
N TRP A 273 -17.94 6.25 -1.45
CA TRP A 273 -16.64 5.68 -1.78
C TRP A 273 -16.22 5.96 -3.22
N LYS A 274 -17.17 6.16 -4.13
CA LYS A 274 -16.85 6.68 -5.47
C LYS A 274 -16.43 8.14 -5.42
N ARG A 275 -17.08 8.97 -4.60
CA ARG A 275 -16.66 10.37 -4.38
C ARG A 275 -15.28 10.44 -3.72
N TYR A 276 -15.04 9.57 -2.72
CA TYR A 276 -13.75 9.41 -2.05
C TYR A 276 -12.61 9.15 -3.05
N TRP A 277 -12.78 8.16 -3.94
CA TRP A 277 -11.79 7.86 -4.98
C TRP A 277 -11.70 8.94 -6.05
N GLY A 278 -12.79 9.57 -6.43
CA GLY A 278 -12.79 10.72 -7.33
C GLY A 278 -11.91 11.87 -6.81
N LEU A 279 -11.96 12.16 -5.51
CA LEU A 279 -11.12 13.18 -4.86
C LEU A 279 -9.64 12.76 -4.80
N ILE A 280 -9.34 11.49 -4.52
CA ILE A 280 -7.97 10.95 -4.55
C ILE A 280 -7.38 11.10 -5.96
N VAL A 281 -8.16 10.80 -6.98
CA VAL A 281 -7.75 10.99 -8.39
C VAL A 281 -7.53 12.46 -8.71
N CYS A 282 -8.38 13.37 -8.21
CA CYS A 282 -8.13 14.82 -8.34
C CYS A 282 -6.79 15.21 -7.71
N SER A 283 -6.49 14.71 -6.50
CA SER A 283 -5.21 14.97 -5.81
C SER A 283 -4.01 14.43 -6.61
N SER A 284 -4.19 13.31 -7.30
CA SER A 284 -3.15 12.74 -8.17
C SER A 284 -2.86 13.62 -9.42
N PHE A 285 -3.87 14.27 -9.97
CA PHE A 285 -3.73 15.19 -11.09
C PHE A 285 -3.31 16.61 -10.68
N GLY A 286 -3.44 16.94 -9.40
CA GLY A 286 -3.07 18.25 -8.88
C GLY A 286 -3.80 19.40 -9.62
N MET A 287 -3.06 20.43 -10.03
CA MET A 287 -3.63 21.62 -10.67
C MET A 287 -4.24 21.37 -12.06
N GLN A 288 -4.03 20.21 -12.69
CA GLN A 288 -4.80 19.84 -13.89
C GLN A 288 -6.31 19.79 -13.58
N ALA A 289 -6.67 19.32 -12.36
CA ALA A 289 -8.05 19.23 -11.91
C ALA A 289 -8.64 20.57 -11.38
N LYS A 290 -7.98 21.72 -11.60
CA LYS A 290 -8.45 23.04 -11.12
C LYS A 290 -9.87 23.40 -11.53
N GLY A 291 -10.35 22.92 -12.67
CA GLY A 291 -11.73 23.12 -13.14
C GLY A 291 -12.78 22.51 -12.21
N LEU A 292 -12.39 21.54 -11.36
CA LEU A 292 -13.27 20.85 -10.40
C LEU A 292 -13.31 21.51 -9.02
N VAL A 293 -12.52 22.56 -8.77
CA VAL A 293 -12.44 23.26 -7.47
C VAL A 293 -13.82 23.65 -6.91
N PRO A 294 -14.75 24.27 -7.69
CA PRO A 294 -16.05 24.61 -7.12
C PRO A 294 -16.86 23.39 -6.62
N GLN A 295 -16.77 22.28 -7.35
CA GLN A 295 -17.44 21.03 -6.96
C GLN A 295 -16.79 20.42 -5.70
N ILE A 296 -15.45 20.43 -5.63
CA ILE A 296 -14.68 19.93 -4.49
C ILE A 296 -14.96 20.77 -3.24
N GLN A 297 -15.02 22.10 -3.37
CA GLN A 297 -15.38 23.00 -2.27
C GLN A 297 -16.83 22.75 -1.79
N LYS A 298 -17.76 22.47 -2.71
CA LYS A 298 -19.11 22.08 -2.33
C LYS A 298 -19.11 20.76 -1.54
N ILE A 299 -18.40 19.72 -1.99
CA ILE A 299 -18.27 18.45 -1.28
C ILE A 299 -17.69 18.68 0.12
N LEU A 300 -16.63 19.49 0.24
CA LEU A 300 -16.04 19.83 1.53
C LEU A 300 -17.08 20.38 2.54
N GLN A 301 -18.00 21.18 2.07
CA GLN A 301 -19.02 21.83 2.92
C GLN A 301 -20.22 20.94 3.23
N THR A 302 -20.64 20.10 2.27
CA THR A 302 -21.98 19.49 2.30
C THR A 302 -21.97 17.97 2.31
N ASP A 303 -20.85 17.30 2.14
CA ASP A 303 -20.80 15.84 2.17
C ASP A 303 -21.03 15.33 3.62
N GLU A 304 -21.86 14.30 3.75
CA GLU A 304 -22.22 13.72 5.05
C GLU A 304 -21.09 12.85 5.62
N VAL A 305 -20.14 12.40 4.77
CA VAL A 305 -19.07 11.47 5.15
C VAL A 305 -17.77 12.21 5.39
N ASN A 306 -17.29 12.23 6.63
CA ASN A 306 -16.05 12.90 7.03
C ASN A 306 -14.84 12.48 6.19
N LEU A 307 -14.74 11.18 5.85
CA LEU A 307 -13.64 10.67 5.03
C LEU A 307 -13.66 11.17 3.59
N VAL A 308 -14.82 11.51 3.05
CA VAL A 308 -14.93 12.19 1.75
C VAL A 308 -14.48 13.64 1.89
N ARG A 309 -14.91 14.32 2.94
CA ARG A 309 -14.55 15.73 3.19
C ARG A 309 -13.06 15.92 3.42
N ILE A 310 -12.38 15.02 4.13
CA ILE A 310 -10.92 15.11 4.32
C ILE A 310 -10.16 14.93 3.00
N ARG A 311 -10.65 14.13 2.05
CA ARG A 311 -10.05 14.04 0.70
C ARG A 311 -10.22 15.33 -0.11
N ALA A 312 -11.32 16.05 0.11
CA ALA A 312 -11.48 17.39 -0.46
C ALA A 312 -10.47 18.39 0.15
N VAL A 313 -10.26 18.35 1.48
CA VAL A 313 -9.19 19.12 2.15
C VAL A 313 -7.82 18.79 1.56
N GLU A 314 -7.52 17.51 1.39
CA GLU A 314 -6.25 17.03 0.82
C GLU A 314 -5.97 17.67 -0.54
N PHE A 315 -6.93 17.59 -1.47
CA PHE A 315 -6.79 18.21 -2.77
C PHE A 315 -6.53 19.72 -2.66
N LEU A 316 -7.35 20.44 -1.89
CA LEU A 316 -7.25 21.90 -1.76
C LEU A 316 -5.91 22.32 -1.16
N MET A 317 -5.45 21.64 -0.12
CA MET A 317 -4.18 21.97 0.54
C MET A 317 -2.97 21.62 -0.31
N LEU A 318 -2.94 20.46 -0.93
CA LEU A 318 -1.84 20.06 -1.82
C LEU A 318 -1.67 21.07 -2.98
N ASN A 319 -2.77 21.66 -3.44
CA ASN A 319 -2.77 22.65 -4.50
C ASN A 319 -2.74 24.11 -4.01
N LYS A 320 -2.56 24.34 -2.70
CA LYS A 320 -2.50 25.68 -2.08
C LYS A 320 -3.75 26.54 -2.34
N ILE A 321 -4.92 25.89 -2.46
CA ILE A 321 -6.22 26.53 -2.64
C ILE A 321 -6.81 26.84 -1.27
N SER A 322 -7.22 28.11 -1.07
CA SER A 322 -7.77 28.54 0.21
C SER A 322 -9.16 27.97 0.51
N PHE A 323 -9.39 27.63 1.77
CA PHE A 323 -10.68 27.23 2.34
C PHE A 323 -10.71 27.57 3.83
N ASP A 324 -11.86 27.46 4.49
CA ASP A 324 -11.97 27.65 5.93
C ASP A 324 -11.29 26.53 6.70
N LYS A 325 -10.13 26.80 7.30
CA LYS A 325 -9.36 25.81 8.07
C LYS A 325 -10.05 25.31 9.34
N ASN A 326 -11.09 26.00 9.85
CA ASN A 326 -11.87 25.53 10.99
C ASN A 326 -12.54 24.17 10.68
N ILE A 327 -12.76 23.87 9.42
CA ILE A 327 -13.33 22.59 9.00
C ILE A 327 -12.47 21.39 9.44
N LEU A 328 -11.15 21.53 9.53
CA LEU A 328 -10.28 20.47 10.03
C LEU A 328 -10.61 20.09 11.47
N LYS A 329 -10.86 21.10 12.33
CA LYS A 329 -11.28 20.88 13.71
C LYS A 329 -12.63 20.18 13.75
N ILE A 330 -13.60 20.66 12.95
CA ILE A 330 -14.93 20.06 12.84
C ILE A 330 -14.86 18.60 12.38
N LEU A 331 -14.00 18.28 11.42
CA LEU A 331 -13.82 16.90 10.95
C LEU A 331 -13.28 15.98 12.05
N LEU A 332 -12.34 16.48 12.88
CA LEU A 332 -11.77 15.71 13.98
C LEU A 332 -12.79 15.56 15.14
N GLU A 333 -13.54 16.61 15.48
CA GLU A 333 -14.59 16.57 16.51
C GLU A 333 -15.75 15.62 16.15
N ASN A 334 -15.98 15.40 14.86
CA ASN A 334 -17.05 14.52 14.36
C ASN A 334 -16.57 13.11 14.01
N THR A 335 -15.36 12.71 14.42
CA THR A 335 -14.90 11.33 14.18
C THR A 335 -15.70 10.33 15.02
N SER A 336 -16.05 9.21 14.43
CA SER A 336 -16.83 8.16 15.07
C SER A 336 -15.96 7.05 15.68
N SER A 337 -14.67 6.98 15.31
CA SER A 337 -13.75 5.95 15.76
C SER A 337 -12.30 6.43 15.71
N GLU A 338 -11.43 5.78 16.51
CA GLU A 338 -9.98 6.02 16.52
C GLU A 338 -9.39 5.83 15.11
N THR A 339 -9.85 4.83 14.37
CA THR A 339 -9.36 4.53 13.03
C THR A 339 -9.72 5.63 12.04
N GLU A 340 -10.92 6.22 12.14
CA GLU A 340 -11.31 7.38 11.34
C GLU A 340 -10.46 8.59 11.69
N ALA A 341 -10.27 8.87 12.99
CA ALA A 341 -9.41 9.94 13.46
C ALA A 341 -7.97 9.79 12.93
N ASN A 342 -7.41 8.59 13.02
CA ASN A 342 -6.06 8.31 12.52
C ASN A 342 -5.94 8.54 11.01
N LEU A 343 -6.95 8.17 10.20
CA LEU A 343 -6.95 8.38 8.75
C LEU A 343 -7.02 9.88 8.39
N ILE A 344 -7.83 10.66 9.13
CA ILE A 344 -7.89 12.12 8.97
C ILE A 344 -6.54 12.76 9.36
N LEU A 345 -5.97 12.36 10.50
CA LEU A 345 -4.66 12.84 10.97
C LEU A 345 -3.52 12.42 10.02
N ASN A 346 -3.64 11.29 9.33
CA ASN A 346 -2.69 10.90 8.29
C ASN A 346 -2.65 11.93 7.14
N THR A 347 -3.82 12.35 6.65
CA THR A 347 -3.90 13.40 5.62
C THR A 347 -3.31 14.73 6.12
N ILE A 348 -3.61 15.13 7.35
CA ILE A 348 -3.04 16.36 7.95
C ILE A 348 -1.52 16.24 8.07
N SER A 349 -1.01 15.07 8.46
CA SER A 349 0.44 14.80 8.54
C SER A 349 1.13 14.85 7.18
N LEU A 350 0.47 14.37 6.12
CA LEU A 350 0.94 14.51 4.74
C LEU A 350 1.09 15.98 4.37
N ILE A 351 0.08 16.77 4.66
CA ILE A 351 0.08 18.22 4.37
C ILE A 351 1.22 18.91 5.12
N LYS A 352 1.42 18.61 6.42
CA LYS A 352 2.57 19.13 7.19
C LYS A 352 3.90 18.69 6.57
N GLY A 353 3.98 17.49 6.00
CA GLY A 353 5.19 17.02 5.28
C GLY A 353 5.52 17.90 4.08
N TYR A 354 4.52 18.28 3.29
CA TYR A 354 4.67 19.18 2.12
C TYR A 354 4.79 20.66 2.48
N GLN A 355 4.19 21.09 3.58
CA GLN A 355 4.08 22.49 3.99
C GLN A 355 4.42 22.60 5.48
N PRO A 356 5.70 22.42 5.86
CA PRO A 356 6.12 22.35 7.25
C PRO A 356 5.90 23.65 8.03
N GLU A 357 5.70 24.77 7.32
CA GLU A 357 5.38 26.07 7.90
C GLU A 357 3.95 26.14 8.48
N ILE A 358 3.06 25.22 8.06
CA ILE A 358 1.69 25.21 8.58
C ILE A 358 1.68 24.65 9.99
N LYS A 359 1.17 25.47 10.92
CA LYS A 359 0.92 25.07 12.31
C LYS A 359 -0.53 24.62 12.45
N PHE A 360 -0.71 23.47 13.07
CA PHE A 360 -2.02 22.93 13.42
C PHE A 360 -2.17 23.02 14.94
N ASN A 361 -3.17 23.78 15.39
CA ASN A 361 -3.48 23.95 16.82
C ASN A 361 -4.65 23.03 17.17
N PHE A 362 -4.36 21.75 17.37
CA PHE A 362 -5.34 20.80 17.90
C PHE A 362 -5.06 20.56 19.37
N SER A 363 -6.13 20.46 20.17
CA SER A 363 -6.05 19.97 21.53
C SER A 363 -6.30 18.47 21.56
N LYS A 364 -5.60 17.73 22.43
CA LYS A 364 -5.84 16.29 22.61
C LYS A 364 -7.28 16.01 23.08
N GLU A 365 -7.88 16.94 23.82
CA GLU A 365 -9.24 16.84 24.35
C GLU A 365 -10.34 16.83 23.28
N ILE A 366 -9.97 17.00 22.00
CA ILE A 366 -10.90 16.76 20.87
C ILE A 366 -11.33 15.29 20.82
N PHE A 367 -10.47 14.39 21.27
CA PHE A 367 -10.69 12.95 21.21
C PHE A 367 -10.98 12.35 22.58
N PRO A 368 -11.69 11.22 22.66
CA PRO A 368 -11.78 10.41 23.86
C PRO A 368 -10.39 10.06 24.41
N GLY A 369 -10.20 10.12 25.73
CA GLY A 369 -8.91 9.85 26.38
C GLY A 369 -8.33 8.49 25.98
N GLU A 370 -9.17 7.47 25.88
CA GLU A 370 -8.79 6.11 25.49
C GLU A 370 -8.08 6.00 24.13
N TRP A 371 -8.17 7.02 23.25
CA TRP A 371 -7.50 7.03 21.95
C TRP A 371 -6.09 7.63 21.99
N HIS A 372 -5.71 8.24 23.12
CA HIS A 372 -4.43 8.96 23.21
C HIS A 372 -3.79 8.95 24.61
N ASP A 373 -4.30 8.14 25.54
CA ASP A 373 -3.78 8.07 26.92
C ASP A 373 -2.41 7.38 26.97
N GLU A 374 -2.18 6.41 26.09
CA GLU A 374 -0.93 5.68 26.04
C GLU A 374 0.04 6.23 24.97
N PRO A 375 1.35 6.24 25.24
CA PRO A 375 2.34 6.74 24.28
C PRO A 375 2.39 6.00 22.95
N ASN A 376 1.83 4.79 22.91
CA ASN A 376 1.81 3.95 21.72
C ASN A 376 0.51 4.06 20.91
N ASP A 377 -0.49 4.77 21.38
CA ASP A 377 -1.74 4.99 20.66
C ASP A 377 -1.49 5.75 19.37
N LEU A 378 -2.14 5.31 18.30
CA LEU A 378 -1.86 5.84 16.95
C LEU A 378 -2.24 7.31 16.82
N VAL A 379 -3.36 7.70 17.43
CA VAL A 379 -3.81 9.09 17.49
C VAL A 379 -2.82 9.95 18.27
N ASN A 380 -2.32 9.46 19.42
CA ASN A 380 -1.32 10.18 20.22
C ASN A 380 -0.04 10.46 19.41
N ARG A 381 0.50 9.44 18.73
CA ARG A 381 1.69 9.59 17.86
C ARG A 381 1.51 10.66 16.78
N ARG A 382 0.32 10.71 16.17
CA ARG A 382 -0.02 11.73 15.16
C ARG A 382 -0.12 13.12 15.77
N LEU A 383 -0.79 13.26 16.92
CA LEU A 383 -0.93 14.54 17.61
C LEU A 383 0.43 15.09 18.05
N GLU A 384 1.29 14.26 18.64
CA GLU A 384 2.65 14.65 18.99
C GLU A 384 3.45 15.17 17.80
N TYR A 385 3.37 14.49 16.65
CA TYR A 385 4.02 14.97 15.43
C TYR A 385 3.45 16.29 14.90
N LEU A 386 2.13 16.48 14.99
CA LEU A 386 1.47 17.66 14.44
C LEU A 386 1.64 18.90 15.33
N MET A 387 1.73 18.72 16.66
CA MET A 387 1.90 19.80 17.62
C MET A 387 3.36 20.27 17.78
N ASN A 388 4.34 19.43 17.48
CA ASN A 388 5.77 19.75 17.47
C ASN A 388 6.24 20.22 16.09
#